data_b15c2315037cee287c1007bad885d538
#
_entry.id   b15c2315037cee287c1007bad885d538
#
_cell.length_a   1.000
_cell.length_b   1.000
_cell.length_c   1.000
_cell.angle_alpha   90.00
_cell.angle_beta   90.00
_cell.angle_gamma   90.00
#
_symmetry.space_group_name_H-M   'P 1'
#
loop_
_entity.id
_entity.type
_entity.pdbx_description
1 polymer ?
#
loop_
_entity_poly.entity_id
_entity_poly.type
_entity_poly.pdbx_seq_one_letter_code
_entity_poly.pdbx_strand_id
1 'polypeptide(L)'
;KLIGNNEKKIPEDKLSVLMDSFVARFSDFPDTITMASGARSCYNEAFHISERDIAGKPDRLLLQWVDAEYTLFQKMEEKVYSPLFHRNFSNVSEFTETANQILNRRKSRAGKSLEHHLASVFDASHIVYEEQVITEDNKKPDFIFPDGRCYHNFDFPADLLISLAAKTTCKDRWRQVISEADRIPEKHLFTLQQAISKNQLKEMKDSHVHLVVPQKYITTYPEKYRND
;
A
#
# COMPACT_ATOMS: atom_id res chain seq x y z
N LYS A 1 -31.29 -8.64 21.71
CA LYS A 1 -29.91 -9.07 21.32
C LYS A 1 -29.82 -9.59 19.86
N LEU A 2 -30.87 -9.51 19.04
CA LEU A 2 -30.88 -9.99 17.64
C LEU A 2 -30.84 -8.86 16.59
N ILE A 3 -30.94 -7.60 16.97
CA ILE A 3 -31.02 -6.46 16.06
C ILE A 3 -29.62 -5.93 15.65
N GLY A 4 -28.59 -6.13 16.47
CA GLY A 4 -27.25 -5.58 16.21
C GLY A 4 -26.41 -6.31 15.14
N ASN A 5 -26.79 -7.49 14.71
CA ASN A 5 -26.04 -8.28 13.70
C ASN A 5 -26.52 -8.07 12.26
N ASN A 6 -27.73 -7.57 12.03
CA ASN A 6 -28.28 -7.40 10.68
C ASN A 6 -27.79 -6.10 10.00
N GLU A 7 -27.53 -5.02 10.74
CA GLU A 7 -27.05 -3.77 10.15
C GLU A 7 -25.62 -3.83 9.60
N LYS A 8 -24.79 -4.74 10.12
CA LYS A 8 -23.40 -4.95 9.61
C LYS A 8 -23.34 -5.91 8.40
N LYS A 9 -24.30 -6.80 8.24
CA LYS A 9 -24.33 -7.75 7.11
C LYS A 9 -24.63 -7.10 5.77
N ILE A 10 -25.49 -6.09 5.74
CA ILE A 10 -25.94 -5.48 4.49
C ILE A 10 -24.79 -4.80 3.69
N PRO A 11 -23.89 -4.00 4.30
CA PRO A 11 -22.74 -3.44 3.58
C PRO A 11 -21.72 -4.48 3.14
N GLU A 12 -21.50 -5.53 3.93
CA GLU A 12 -20.56 -6.61 3.60
C GLU A 12 -21.09 -7.46 2.44
N ASP A 13 -22.39 -7.77 2.41
CA ASP A 13 -23.04 -8.47 1.30
C ASP A 13 -22.99 -7.59 0.02
N LYS A 14 -23.25 -6.29 0.14
CA LYS A 14 -23.13 -5.33 -0.98
C LYS A 14 -21.70 -5.28 -1.50
N LEU A 15 -20.69 -5.24 -0.62
CA LEU A 15 -19.28 -5.25 -1.00
C LEU A 15 -18.93 -6.49 -1.81
N SER A 16 -19.38 -7.67 -1.39
CA SER A 16 -19.15 -8.92 -2.13
C SER A 16 -19.74 -8.85 -3.53
N VAL A 17 -21.00 -8.40 -3.66
CA VAL A 17 -21.67 -8.27 -4.98
C VAL A 17 -20.95 -7.28 -5.90
N LEU A 18 -20.50 -6.15 -5.38
CA LEU A 18 -19.73 -5.16 -6.14
C LEU A 18 -18.38 -5.73 -6.60
N MET A 19 -17.69 -6.46 -5.73
CA MET A 19 -16.45 -7.14 -6.09
C MET A 19 -16.65 -8.22 -7.15
N ASP A 20 -17.72 -9.01 -7.05
CA ASP A 20 -18.05 -10.03 -8.07
C ASP A 20 -18.35 -9.37 -9.43
N SER A 21 -19.07 -8.25 -9.41
CA SER A 21 -19.33 -7.44 -10.61
C SER A 21 -18.06 -6.85 -11.21
N PHE A 22 -17.09 -6.44 -10.37
CA PHE A 22 -15.78 -5.99 -10.82
C PHE A 22 -15.01 -7.14 -11.49
N VAL A 23 -14.89 -8.28 -10.82
CA VAL A 23 -14.19 -9.48 -11.31
C VAL A 23 -14.78 -9.99 -12.63
N ALA A 24 -16.09 -9.88 -12.81
CA ALA A 24 -16.76 -10.33 -14.02
C ALA A 24 -16.27 -9.61 -15.29
N ARG A 25 -15.82 -8.35 -15.17
CA ARG A 25 -15.38 -7.51 -16.30
C ARG A 25 -14.04 -7.92 -16.91
N PHE A 26 -13.23 -8.70 -16.20
CA PHE A 26 -11.87 -9.03 -16.62
C PHE A 26 -11.70 -10.52 -16.85
N SER A 27 -11.02 -10.91 -17.94
CA SER A 27 -10.64 -12.29 -18.23
C SER A 27 -9.31 -12.70 -17.57
N ASP A 28 -8.44 -11.74 -17.26
CA ASP A 28 -7.18 -11.87 -16.52
C ASP A 28 -7.05 -10.70 -15.53
N PHE A 29 -6.00 -10.69 -14.72
CA PHE A 29 -5.74 -9.62 -13.77
C PHE A 29 -5.60 -8.26 -14.46
N PRO A 30 -6.34 -7.25 -14.04
CA PRO A 30 -6.07 -5.88 -14.45
C PRO A 30 -4.72 -5.40 -13.88
N ASP A 31 -4.25 -4.24 -14.34
CA ASP A 31 -3.09 -3.59 -13.75
C ASP A 31 -3.31 -3.21 -12.27
N THR A 32 -2.23 -2.87 -11.56
CA THR A 32 -2.28 -2.61 -10.13
C THR A 32 -3.09 -1.36 -9.78
N ILE A 33 -3.09 -0.34 -10.64
CA ILE A 33 -3.88 0.89 -10.45
C ILE A 33 -5.37 0.57 -10.53
N THR A 34 -5.76 -0.16 -11.58
CA THR A 34 -7.16 -0.59 -11.79
C THR A 34 -7.64 -1.48 -10.65
N MET A 35 -6.79 -2.40 -10.15
CA MET A 35 -7.13 -3.26 -9.03
C MET A 35 -7.35 -2.45 -7.75
N ALA A 36 -6.40 -1.57 -7.40
CA ALA A 36 -6.48 -0.75 -6.19
C ALA A 36 -7.66 0.23 -6.24
N SER A 37 -7.88 0.89 -7.38
CA SER A 37 -9.03 1.79 -7.56
C SER A 37 -10.36 1.06 -7.53
N GLY A 38 -10.43 -0.14 -8.12
CA GLY A 38 -11.61 -0.99 -8.08
C GLY A 38 -11.97 -1.41 -6.65
N ALA A 39 -10.99 -1.82 -5.87
CA ALA A 39 -11.19 -2.19 -4.47
C ALA A 39 -11.69 -0.99 -3.64
N ARG A 40 -11.08 0.20 -3.81
CA ARG A 40 -11.54 1.43 -3.15
C ARG A 40 -12.97 1.78 -3.55
N SER A 41 -13.27 1.73 -4.85
CA SER A 41 -14.62 2.05 -5.35
C SER A 41 -15.67 1.10 -4.77
N CYS A 42 -15.43 -0.21 -4.80
CA CYS A 42 -16.32 -1.20 -4.20
C CYS A 42 -16.52 -0.95 -2.71
N TYR A 43 -15.44 -0.70 -1.98
CA TYR A 43 -15.50 -0.43 -0.55
C TYR A 43 -16.26 0.87 -0.24
N ASN A 44 -15.87 1.96 -0.90
CA ASN A 44 -16.46 3.28 -0.67
C ASN A 44 -17.96 3.30 -1.02
N GLU A 45 -18.37 2.62 -2.09
CA GLU A 45 -19.79 2.49 -2.45
C GLU A 45 -20.57 1.63 -1.44
N ALA A 46 -20.01 0.49 -1.01
CA ALA A 46 -20.69 -0.38 -0.06
C ALA A 46 -20.92 0.29 1.30
N PHE A 47 -19.95 1.08 1.76
CA PHE A 47 -19.94 1.70 3.08
C PHE A 47 -20.27 3.20 3.05
N HIS A 48 -20.65 3.77 1.88
CA HIS A 48 -20.99 5.18 1.69
C HIS A 48 -19.89 6.14 2.18
N ILE A 49 -18.63 5.85 1.85
CA ILE A 49 -17.47 6.65 2.22
C ILE A 49 -17.35 7.87 1.30
N SER A 50 -17.28 9.05 1.89
CA SER A 50 -17.04 10.33 1.21
C SER A 50 -15.55 10.73 1.29
N GLU A 51 -15.13 11.71 0.47
CA GLU A 51 -13.78 12.30 0.56
C GLU A 51 -13.50 12.89 1.95
N ARG A 52 -14.53 13.49 2.58
CA ARG A 52 -14.40 14.01 3.94
C ARG A 52 -14.12 12.92 4.97
N ASP A 53 -14.68 11.71 4.76
CA ASP A 53 -14.41 10.58 5.63
C ASP A 53 -12.96 10.09 5.45
N ILE A 54 -12.44 10.13 4.20
CA ILE A 54 -11.06 9.76 3.89
C ILE A 54 -10.10 10.71 4.60
N ALA A 55 -10.25 12.02 4.40
CA ALA A 55 -9.41 13.02 5.05
C ALA A 55 -9.53 12.99 6.59
N GLY A 56 -10.73 12.69 7.12
CA GLY A 56 -10.97 12.64 8.57
C GLY A 56 -10.47 11.37 9.28
N LYS A 57 -10.30 10.25 8.57
CA LYS A 57 -9.87 8.95 9.13
C LYS A 57 -8.96 8.19 8.17
N PRO A 58 -7.85 8.80 7.71
CA PRO A 58 -7.01 8.25 6.64
C PRO A 58 -6.46 6.87 6.97
N ASP A 59 -5.89 6.68 8.14
CA ASP A 59 -5.29 5.40 8.57
C ASP A 59 -6.30 4.25 8.58
N ARG A 60 -7.51 4.53 9.05
CA ARG A 60 -8.56 3.52 9.11
C ARG A 60 -8.97 3.09 7.71
N LEU A 61 -9.19 4.05 6.82
CA LEU A 61 -9.64 3.76 5.47
C LEU A 61 -8.54 3.13 4.63
N LEU A 62 -7.30 3.57 4.77
CA LEU A 62 -6.15 2.93 4.15
C LEU A 62 -6.10 1.43 4.45
N LEU A 63 -6.22 1.06 5.73
CA LEU A 63 -6.20 -0.35 6.14
C LEU A 63 -7.39 -1.14 5.59
N GLN A 64 -8.59 -0.55 5.58
CA GLN A 64 -9.77 -1.17 5.03
C GLN A 64 -9.69 -1.36 3.51
N TRP A 65 -9.10 -0.41 2.80
CA TRP A 65 -8.85 -0.55 1.35
C TRP A 65 -7.83 -1.62 1.03
N VAL A 66 -6.76 -1.73 1.81
CA VAL A 66 -5.76 -2.80 1.67
C VAL A 66 -6.42 -4.17 1.88
N ASP A 67 -7.26 -4.32 2.90
CA ASP A 67 -8.00 -5.55 3.17
C ASP A 67 -9.03 -5.85 2.05
N ALA A 68 -9.74 -4.84 1.57
CA ALA A 68 -10.68 -4.95 0.47
C ALA A 68 -9.98 -5.35 -0.83
N GLU A 69 -8.82 -4.76 -1.14
CA GLU A 69 -8.05 -5.15 -2.32
C GLU A 69 -7.50 -6.57 -2.21
N TYR A 70 -7.07 -6.99 -1.03
CA TYR A 70 -6.65 -8.38 -0.83
C TYR A 70 -7.80 -9.36 -1.12
N THR A 71 -9.00 -9.05 -0.62
CA THR A 71 -10.21 -9.86 -0.89
C THR A 71 -10.57 -9.87 -2.38
N LEU A 72 -10.54 -8.70 -3.03
CA LEU A 72 -10.81 -8.58 -4.46
C LEU A 72 -9.78 -9.36 -5.29
N PHE A 73 -8.52 -9.30 -4.89
CA PHE A 73 -7.44 -10.04 -5.53
C PHE A 73 -7.64 -11.56 -5.40
N GLN A 74 -8.06 -12.05 -4.22
CA GLN A 74 -8.38 -13.47 -4.04
C GLN A 74 -9.51 -13.93 -4.96
N LYS A 75 -10.56 -13.12 -5.13
CA LYS A 75 -11.63 -13.41 -6.10
C LYS A 75 -11.13 -13.47 -7.54
N MET A 76 -10.20 -12.58 -7.91
CA MET A 76 -9.53 -12.64 -9.22
C MET A 76 -8.64 -13.89 -9.36
N GLU A 77 -7.88 -14.24 -8.32
CA GLU A 77 -7.08 -15.47 -8.30
C GLU A 77 -7.95 -16.71 -8.52
N GLU A 78 -9.06 -16.80 -7.81
CA GLU A 78 -10.00 -17.91 -7.97
C GLU A 78 -10.51 -18.01 -9.41
N LYS A 79 -10.91 -16.89 -10.00
CA LYS A 79 -11.37 -16.87 -11.39
C LYS A 79 -10.27 -17.26 -12.39
N VAL A 80 -9.08 -16.66 -12.28
CA VAL A 80 -8.00 -16.80 -13.26
C VAL A 80 -7.28 -18.14 -13.12
N TYR A 81 -7.10 -18.62 -11.90
CA TYR A 81 -6.31 -19.83 -11.62
C TYR A 81 -7.16 -21.08 -11.40
N SER A 82 -8.48 -20.97 -11.24
CA SER A 82 -9.36 -22.15 -11.11
C SER A 82 -9.12 -23.22 -12.18
N PRO A 83 -8.90 -22.88 -13.47
CA PRO A 83 -8.59 -23.89 -14.48
C PRO A 83 -7.31 -24.69 -14.22
N LEU A 84 -6.34 -24.13 -13.48
CA LEU A 84 -5.07 -24.82 -13.17
C LEU A 84 -5.27 -26.00 -12.22
N PHE A 85 -6.33 -25.99 -11.38
CA PHE A 85 -6.61 -27.10 -10.46
C PHE A 85 -7.06 -28.37 -11.17
N HIS A 86 -7.51 -28.24 -12.41
CA HIS A 86 -7.96 -29.35 -13.26
C HIS A 86 -6.94 -29.70 -14.36
N ARG A 87 -5.78 -29.04 -14.34
CA ARG A 87 -4.73 -29.26 -15.32
C ARG A 87 -3.74 -30.31 -14.82
N ASN A 88 -3.34 -31.22 -15.71
CA ASN A 88 -2.20 -32.10 -15.47
C ASN A 88 -0.91 -31.36 -15.79
N PHE A 89 0.05 -31.34 -14.86
CA PHE A 89 1.39 -30.84 -15.09
C PHE A 89 2.26 -31.97 -15.65
N SER A 90 3.05 -31.67 -16.67
CA SER A 90 3.90 -32.67 -17.36
C SER A 90 5.06 -33.14 -16.48
N ASN A 91 5.52 -32.27 -15.58
CA ASN A 91 6.64 -32.52 -14.66
C ASN A 91 6.66 -31.53 -13.49
N VAL A 92 7.54 -31.80 -12.52
CA VAL A 92 7.70 -30.96 -11.32
C VAL A 92 8.19 -29.53 -11.67
N SER A 93 9.01 -29.36 -12.70
CA SER A 93 9.51 -28.04 -13.10
C SER A 93 8.37 -27.15 -13.57
N GLU A 94 7.47 -27.63 -14.42
CA GLU A 94 6.29 -26.89 -14.89
C GLU A 94 5.39 -26.48 -13.73
N PHE A 95 5.13 -27.38 -12.79
CA PHE A 95 4.35 -27.07 -11.58
C PHE A 95 5.03 -25.97 -10.75
N THR A 96 6.35 -26.10 -10.51
CA THR A 96 7.13 -25.14 -9.72
C THR A 96 7.19 -23.76 -10.37
N GLU A 97 7.36 -23.69 -11.69
CA GLU A 97 7.33 -22.44 -12.45
C GLU A 97 5.97 -21.73 -12.34
N THR A 98 4.88 -22.49 -12.52
CA THR A 98 3.52 -21.97 -12.37
C THR A 98 3.29 -21.42 -10.95
N ALA A 99 3.66 -22.19 -9.93
CA ALA A 99 3.56 -21.74 -8.53
C ALA A 99 4.38 -20.47 -8.25
N ASN A 100 5.60 -20.40 -8.79
CA ASN A 100 6.45 -19.21 -8.66
C ASN A 100 5.86 -17.98 -9.35
N GLN A 101 5.24 -18.13 -10.52
CA GLN A 101 4.55 -17.03 -11.21
C GLN A 101 3.41 -16.47 -10.35
N ILE A 102 2.58 -17.33 -9.74
CA ILE A 102 1.51 -16.95 -8.83
C ILE A 102 2.07 -16.20 -7.61
N LEU A 103 3.09 -16.74 -6.96
CA LEU A 103 3.73 -16.13 -5.79
C LEU A 103 4.38 -14.78 -6.11
N ASN A 104 5.02 -14.65 -7.27
CA ASN A 104 5.64 -13.40 -7.70
C ASN A 104 4.58 -12.33 -7.99
N ARG A 105 3.44 -12.71 -8.61
CA ARG A 105 2.31 -11.78 -8.82
C ARG A 105 1.77 -11.26 -7.49
N ARG A 106 1.57 -12.13 -6.49
CA ARG A 106 1.15 -11.73 -5.13
C ARG A 106 2.11 -10.71 -4.50
N LYS A 107 3.42 -10.98 -4.60
CA LYS A 107 4.47 -10.09 -4.04
C LYS A 107 4.51 -8.74 -4.73
N SER A 108 4.50 -8.72 -6.07
CA SER A 108 4.56 -7.50 -6.88
C SER A 108 3.34 -6.60 -6.61
N ARG A 109 2.14 -7.19 -6.56
CA ARG A 109 0.92 -6.46 -6.27
C ARG A 109 0.99 -5.73 -4.93
N ALA A 110 1.36 -6.43 -3.86
CA ALA A 110 1.30 -5.89 -2.51
C ALA A 110 2.13 -4.60 -2.31
N GLY A 111 3.24 -4.45 -3.04
CA GLY A 111 4.05 -3.22 -3.00
C GLY A 111 3.32 -2.04 -3.65
N LYS A 112 2.91 -2.19 -4.90
CA LYS A 112 2.25 -1.12 -5.67
C LYS A 112 0.87 -0.74 -5.12
N SER A 113 0.13 -1.70 -4.57
CA SER A 113 -1.15 -1.47 -3.91
C SER A 113 -1.05 -0.39 -2.82
N LEU A 114 -0.05 -0.49 -1.94
CA LEU A 114 0.13 0.45 -0.86
C LEU A 114 0.41 1.87 -1.36
N GLU A 115 1.24 2.02 -2.39
CA GLU A 115 1.51 3.31 -3.03
C GLU A 115 0.21 3.94 -3.56
N HIS A 116 -0.60 3.18 -4.32
CA HIS A 116 -1.86 3.67 -4.89
C HIS A 116 -2.91 4.04 -3.84
N HIS A 117 -2.94 3.35 -2.70
CA HIS A 117 -3.86 3.70 -1.61
C HIS A 117 -3.40 4.96 -0.87
N LEU A 118 -2.07 5.12 -0.64
CA LEU A 118 -1.52 6.34 -0.05
C LEU A 118 -1.77 7.56 -0.93
N ALA A 119 -1.53 7.45 -2.24
CA ALA A 119 -1.84 8.50 -3.21
C ALA A 119 -3.29 8.98 -3.07
N SER A 120 -4.26 8.04 -2.99
CA SER A 120 -5.67 8.39 -2.80
C SER A 120 -5.98 9.07 -1.46
N VAL A 121 -5.23 8.76 -0.40
CA VAL A 121 -5.34 9.48 0.88
C VAL A 121 -4.80 10.90 0.74
N PHE A 122 -3.68 11.08 0.05
CA PHE A 122 -3.09 12.42 -0.17
C PHE A 122 -3.99 13.29 -1.03
N ASP A 123 -4.56 12.74 -2.12
CA ASP A 123 -5.52 13.44 -2.97
C ASP A 123 -6.74 13.92 -2.18
N ALA A 124 -7.37 13.04 -1.41
CA ALA A 124 -8.54 13.38 -0.58
C ALA A 124 -8.21 14.38 0.54
N SER A 125 -6.94 14.46 0.94
CA SER A 125 -6.43 15.40 1.95
C SER A 125 -5.89 16.69 1.34
N HIS A 126 -5.94 16.86 0.00
CA HIS A 126 -5.40 17.99 -0.75
C HIS A 126 -3.90 18.22 -0.50
N ILE A 127 -3.14 17.16 -0.25
CA ILE A 127 -1.70 17.21 -0.08
C ILE A 127 -1.06 17.18 -1.48
N VAL A 128 -0.19 18.15 -1.76
CA VAL A 128 0.57 18.20 -3.01
C VAL A 128 1.74 17.25 -2.94
N TYR A 129 1.86 16.36 -3.90
CA TYR A 129 2.95 15.38 -4.00
C TYR A 129 3.23 15.03 -5.47
N GLU A 130 4.37 14.41 -5.73
CA GLU A 130 4.69 13.80 -7.02
C GLU A 130 5.26 12.40 -6.80
N GLU A 131 4.79 11.43 -7.60
CA GLU A 131 5.23 10.03 -7.54
C GLU A 131 6.45 9.79 -8.43
N GLN A 132 7.36 8.92 -7.99
CA GLN A 132 8.46 8.38 -8.80
C GLN A 132 9.35 9.47 -9.43
N VAL A 133 9.54 10.60 -8.75
CA VAL A 133 10.47 11.67 -9.17
C VAL A 133 11.86 11.08 -9.35
N ILE A 134 12.50 11.36 -10.48
CA ILE A 134 13.89 10.95 -10.72
C ILE A 134 14.80 11.83 -9.86
N THR A 135 15.55 11.21 -8.98
CA THR A 135 16.56 11.85 -8.13
C THR A 135 17.96 11.38 -8.53
N GLU A 136 18.95 11.60 -7.66
CA GLU A 136 20.34 11.25 -7.90
C GLU A 136 20.49 9.75 -8.26
N ASP A 137 21.42 9.41 -9.12
CA ASP A 137 21.70 8.06 -9.62
C ASP A 137 20.48 7.35 -10.25
N ASN A 138 19.56 8.12 -10.84
CA ASN A 138 18.29 7.62 -11.42
C ASN A 138 17.41 6.87 -10.40
N LYS A 139 17.53 7.17 -9.12
CA LYS A 139 16.66 6.64 -8.08
C LYS A 139 15.29 7.30 -8.15
N LYS A 140 14.29 6.61 -7.64
CA LYS A 140 12.89 7.05 -7.71
C LYS A 140 12.22 6.77 -6.38
N PRO A 141 12.26 7.70 -5.41
CA PRO A 141 11.45 7.59 -4.20
C PRO A 141 9.96 7.47 -4.56
N ASP A 142 9.21 6.75 -3.75
CA ASP A 142 7.79 6.50 -4.05
C ASP A 142 7.00 7.81 -4.08
N PHE A 143 7.28 8.75 -3.15
CA PHE A 143 6.67 10.09 -3.12
C PHE A 143 7.67 11.17 -2.74
N ILE A 144 7.56 12.34 -3.38
CA ILE A 144 8.24 13.60 -3.01
C ILE A 144 7.17 14.66 -2.75
N PHE A 145 7.36 15.43 -1.69
CA PHE A 145 6.52 16.57 -1.35
C PHE A 145 7.36 17.86 -1.35
N PRO A 146 6.82 18.97 -1.90
CA PRO A 146 5.56 19.05 -2.61
C PRO A 146 5.61 18.45 -4.03
N ASP A 147 6.74 18.56 -4.75
CA ASP A 147 6.92 18.07 -6.12
C ASP A 147 8.40 17.99 -6.54
N GLY A 148 8.67 17.37 -7.70
CA GLY A 148 10.00 17.24 -8.27
C GLY A 148 10.61 18.56 -8.72
N ARG A 149 9.81 19.57 -9.09
CA ARG A 149 10.34 20.91 -9.45
C ARG A 149 10.96 21.56 -8.23
N CYS A 150 10.27 21.50 -7.07
CA CYS A 150 10.82 21.98 -5.81
C CYS A 150 12.06 21.18 -5.40
N TYR A 151 12.07 19.88 -5.62
CA TYR A 151 13.22 19.03 -5.35
C TYR A 151 14.44 19.42 -6.19
N HIS A 152 14.29 19.73 -7.47
CA HIS A 152 15.40 20.09 -8.37
C HIS A 152 15.78 21.59 -8.31
N ASN A 153 14.97 22.42 -7.69
CA ASN A 153 15.28 23.83 -7.48
C ASN A 153 16.11 24.00 -6.22
N PHE A 154 17.42 24.25 -6.34
CA PHE A 154 18.34 24.44 -5.21
C PHE A 154 18.06 25.69 -4.37
N ASP A 155 17.29 26.66 -4.88
CA ASP A 155 16.83 27.82 -4.11
C ASP A 155 15.62 27.47 -3.20
N PHE A 156 14.95 26.34 -3.44
CA PHE A 156 13.88 25.87 -2.58
C PHE A 156 14.48 25.27 -1.30
N PRO A 157 14.01 25.65 -0.08
CA PRO A 157 14.55 25.16 1.18
C PRO A 157 14.42 23.62 1.31
N ALA A 158 15.53 22.95 1.60
CA ALA A 158 15.55 21.48 1.69
C ALA A 158 14.76 20.94 2.89
N ASP A 159 14.60 21.73 3.96
CA ASP A 159 13.80 21.42 5.15
C ASP A 159 12.29 21.42 4.89
N LEU A 160 11.85 21.99 3.77
CA LEU A 160 10.46 21.95 3.31
C LEU A 160 10.19 20.78 2.34
N LEU A 161 11.21 20.01 2.00
CA LEU A 161 11.09 18.83 1.17
C LEU A 161 10.91 17.58 2.05
N ILE A 162 10.02 16.68 1.64
CA ILE A 162 9.83 15.38 2.30
C ILE A 162 9.92 14.30 1.23
N SER A 163 10.66 13.23 1.54
CA SER A 163 10.60 11.98 0.78
C SER A 163 9.89 10.92 1.62
N LEU A 164 8.98 10.17 1.00
CA LEU A 164 8.27 9.07 1.64
C LEU A 164 8.36 7.82 0.77
N ALA A 165 8.94 6.77 1.32
CA ALA A 165 8.89 5.44 0.74
C ALA A 165 7.74 4.63 1.35
N ALA A 166 7.11 3.76 0.56
CA ALA A 166 6.01 2.91 0.99
C ALA A 166 6.39 1.43 0.88
N LYS A 167 6.51 0.75 1.99
CA LYS A 167 6.87 -0.68 2.03
C LYS A 167 5.93 -1.44 2.95
N THR A 168 5.17 -2.40 2.42
CA THR A 168 4.28 -3.25 3.24
C THR A 168 5.03 -3.95 4.37
N THR A 169 6.28 -4.34 4.12
CA THR A 169 7.19 -4.90 5.13
C THR A 169 8.56 -4.25 5.00
N CYS A 170 9.14 -3.83 6.11
CA CYS A 170 10.45 -3.17 6.14
C CYS A 170 11.60 -4.16 5.88
N LYS A 171 11.72 -5.23 6.68
CA LYS A 171 12.88 -6.12 6.67
C LYS A 171 14.16 -5.33 6.41
N ASP A 172 14.96 -5.73 5.39
CA ASP A 172 16.18 -5.03 5.01
C ASP A 172 15.95 -3.93 3.95
N ARG A 173 14.73 -3.77 3.44
CA ARG A 173 14.43 -2.80 2.37
C ARG A 173 14.51 -1.34 2.82
N TRP A 174 14.41 -1.08 4.11
CA TRP A 174 14.53 0.27 4.64
C TRP A 174 15.90 0.92 4.32
N ARG A 175 16.97 0.09 4.15
CA ARG A 175 18.30 0.59 3.78
C ARG A 175 18.34 1.19 2.37
N GLN A 176 17.45 0.76 1.48
CA GLN A 176 17.33 1.34 0.13
C GLN A 176 16.87 2.80 0.18
N VAL A 177 16.01 3.14 1.16
CA VAL A 177 15.46 4.48 1.34
C VAL A 177 16.55 5.51 1.69
N ILE A 178 17.60 5.11 2.40
CA ILE A 178 18.69 5.99 2.82
C ILE A 178 19.34 6.66 1.60
N SER A 179 19.47 5.93 0.51
CA SER A 179 20.15 6.42 -0.70
C SER A 179 19.21 7.08 -1.70
N GLU A 180 17.92 7.19 -1.42
CA GLU A 180 16.95 7.89 -2.27
C GLU A 180 16.89 9.37 -1.88
N ALA A 181 16.74 10.28 -2.87
CA ALA A 181 16.56 11.72 -2.67
C ALA A 181 17.65 12.34 -1.75
N ASP A 182 18.91 12.29 -2.17
CA ASP A 182 20.09 12.66 -1.37
C ASP A 182 20.02 14.09 -0.80
N ARG A 183 19.32 14.99 -1.48
CA ARG A 183 19.07 16.36 -1.02
C ARG A 183 18.26 16.43 0.28
N ILE A 184 17.46 15.41 0.59
CA ILE A 184 16.62 15.36 1.79
C ILE A 184 17.31 14.49 2.84
N PRO A 185 17.86 15.05 3.93
CA PRO A 185 18.61 14.27 4.91
C PRO A 185 17.70 13.34 5.75
N GLU A 186 16.51 13.81 6.13
CA GLU A 186 15.54 13.04 6.92
C GLU A 186 14.63 12.26 5.98
N LYS A 187 14.66 10.92 6.05
CA LYS A 187 13.85 10.02 5.21
C LYS A 187 12.62 9.55 5.94
N HIS A 188 11.53 9.37 5.24
CA HIS A 188 10.31 8.80 5.79
C HIS A 188 9.99 7.46 5.13
N LEU A 189 9.63 6.48 5.94
CA LEU A 189 9.28 5.15 5.49
C LEU A 189 7.91 4.75 6.06
N PHE A 190 6.91 4.72 5.21
CA PHE A 190 5.58 4.21 5.58
C PHE A 190 5.56 2.68 5.52
N THR A 191 5.02 2.04 6.56
CA THR A 191 4.88 0.58 6.57
C THR A 191 3.62 0.09 7.30
N LEU A 192 3.13 -1.07 6.86
CA LEU A 192 2.07 -1.82 7.53
C LEU A 192 2.62 -2.89 8.49
N GLN A 193 3.92 -3.00 8.64
CA GLN A 193 4.53 -3.95 9.54
C GLN A 193 4.27 -3.57 11.01
N GLN A 194 3.67 -4.46 11.79
CA GLN A 194 3.24 -4.18 13.16
C GLN A 194 4.36 -4.31 14.20
N ALA A 195 5.48 -4.93 13.86
CA ALA A 195 6.61 -5.09 14.76
C ALA A 195 7.93 -5.08 13.98
N ILE A 196 8.88 -4.31 14.49
CA ILE A 196 10.26 -4.23 14.02
C ILE A 196 11.17 -4.43 15.22
N SER A 197 12.30 -5.12 15.04
CA SER A 197 13.23 -5.37 16.14
C SER A 197 13.82 -4.06 16.68
N LYS A 198 14.13 -4.04 17.99
CA LYS A 198 14.75 -2.87 18.63
C LYS A 198 16.05 -2.45 17.95
N ASN A 199 16.82 -3.42 17.44
CA ASN A 199 18.07 -3.14 16.74
C ASN A 199 17.81 -2.43 15.41
N GLN A 200 16.85 -2.90 14.62
CA GLN A 200 16.47 -2.23 13.36
C GLN A 200 15.91 -0.82 13.60
N LEU A 201 15.06 -0.64 14.63
CA LEU A 201 14.56 0.70 14.98
C LEU A 201 15.70 1.65 15.37
N LYS A 202 16.69 1.14 16.11
CA LYS A 202 17.90 1.92 16.42
C LYS A 202 18.68 2.27 15.17
N GLU A 203 18.95 1.31 14.29
CA GLU A 203 19.68 1.53 13.04
C GLU A 203 18.95 2.55 12.14
N MET A 204 17.61 2.46 12.03
CA MET A 204 16.80 3.45 11.28
C MET A 204 16.97 4.85 11.86
N LYS A 205 16.85 5.00 13.17
CA LYS A 205 17.03 6.29 13.86
C LYS A 205 18.44 6.84 13.65
N ASP A 206 19.47 6.02 13.85
CA ASP A 206 20.87 6.39 13.65
C ASP A 206 21.16 6.77 12.17
N SER A 207 20.32 6.33 11.22
CA SER A 207 20.40 6.60 9.78
C SER A 207 19.41 7.69 9.32
N HIS A 208 18.80 8.44 10.23
CA HIS A 208 17.81 9.48 9.93
C HIS A 208 16.60 8.97 9.10
N VAL A 209 16.13 7.77 9.39
CA VAL A 209 14.94 7.19 8.78
C VAL A 209 13.78 7.17 9.80
N HIS A 210 12.79 8.02 9.57
CA HIS A 210 11.58 8.11 10.37
C HIS A 210 10.56 7.09 9.90
N LEU A 211 10.08 6.28 10.83
CA LEU A 211 9.09 5.27 10.53
C LEU A 211 7.67 5.84 10.67
N VAL A 212 6.91 5.79 9.60
CA VAL A 212 5.51 6.19 9.58
C VAL A 212 4.63 4.93 9.57
N VAL A 213 3.71 4.83 10.50
CA VAL A 213 2.80 3.68 10.62
C VAL A 213 1.37 4.13 10.92
N PRO A 214 0.35 3.36 10.54
CA PRO A 214 -1.02 3.64 10.96
C PRO A 214 -1.13 3.77 12.48
N GLN A 215 -1.87 4.75 12.96
CA GLN A 215 -1.98 5.11 14.39
C GLN A 215 -2.28 3.89 15.28
N LYS A 216 -3.13 2.97 14.82
CA LYS A 216 -3.47 1.77 15.58
C LYS A 216 -2.28 0.81 15.79
N TYR A 217 -1.20 0.95 15.00
CA TYR A 217 0.00 0.11 15.13
C TYR A 217 1.06 0.73 16.03
N ILE A 218 0.96 2.01 16.38
CA ILE A 218 1.94 2.70 17.23
C ILE A 218 2.14 1.95 18.56
N THR A 219 1.08 1.43 19.16
CA THR A 219 1.15 0.71 20.45
C THR A 219 1.89 -0.62 20.37
N THR A 220 2.08 -1.19 19.19
CA THR A 220 2.84 -2.44 18.99
C THR A 220 4.34 -2.20 18.99
N TYR A 221 4.78 -0.94 18.88
CA TYR A 221 6.18 -0.55 18.92
C TYR A 221 6.64 -0.23 20.35
N PRO A 222 7.93 -0.40 20.67
CA PRO A 222 8.46 -0.05 21.98
C PRO A 222 8.26 1.44 22.28
N GLU A 223 7.87 1.79 23.49
CA GLU A 223 7.50 3.15 23.92
C GLU A 223 8.56 4.21 23.54
N LYS A 224 9.84 3.84 23.68
CA LYS A 224 10.99 4.70 23.35
C LYS A 224 10.98 5.22 21.89
N TYR A 225 10.34 4.51 20.95
CA TYR A 225 10.35 4.79 19.52
C TYR A 225 8.98 5.25 18.98
N ARG A 226 8.01 5.54 19.85
CA ARG A 226 6.64 5.92 19.41
C ARG A 226 6.51 7.39 19.00
N ASN A 227 7.48 8.21 19.35
CA ASN A 227 7.48 9.66 19.07
C ASN A 227 8.70 10.07 18.23
N ASP A 228 9.36 9.13 17.60
CA ASP A 228 10.54 9.36 16.74
C ASP A 228 10.15 9.42 15.27
#